data_ba9a9ec416f02cb4d722503424709cd3
#
_entry.id   ba9a9ec416f02cb4d722503424709cd3
#
_cell.length_a   1.000
_cell.length_b   1.000
_cell.length_c   1.000
_cell.angle_alpha   90.00
_cell.angle_beta   90.00
_cell.angle_gamma   90.00
#
_symmetry.space_group_name_H-M   'P 1'
#
loop_
_entity.id
_entity.type
_entity.pdbx_description
1 polymer ?
#
loop_
_entity_poly.entity_id
_entity_poly.type
_entity_poly.pdbx_seq_one_letter_code
_entity_poly.pdbx_strand_id
1 'polypeptide(L)'
;MVTDRSPTEIDEEGWHWLRVKHVTGFPRQVRDGYFPNHDVTRPAATTEADLPEVEREREASLPADPETVRDVDRLALETTYLSGKWLVERPAETVDEVWEAVVDDVAAGEFWDAKVTTRAGREAFGETDHAVLVFTPNYFDRADVDRVRRRLREVHGVTEAIRYRPDVYTLDGVHEERLGPLADSAASRFRA
;
A
#
# COMPACT_ATOMS: atom_id res chain seq x y z
N MET A 1 1.90 -12.31 -15.57
CA MET A 1 0.79 -12.81 -16.37
C MET A 1 -0.46 -12.24 -15.72
N VAL A 2 -1.10 -11.25 -16.33
CA VAL A 2 -2.42 -10.80 -15.89
C VAL A 2 -3.36 -11.96 -16.22
N THR A 3 -4.07 -12.49 -15.24
CA THR A 3 -5.08 -13.50 -15.49
C THR A 3 -6.28 -12.81 -16.14
N ASP A 4 -6.88 -13.41 -17.17
CA ASP A 4 -8.14 -12.93 -17.78
C ASP A 4 -9.35 -13.12 -16.84
N ARG A 5 -9.11 -13.44 -15.57
CA ARG A 5 -10.15 -13.73 -14.56
C ARG A 5 -10.27 -12.59 -13.57
N SER A 6 -11.50 -12.24 -13.25
CA SER A 6 -11.83 -11.23 -12.25
C SER A 6 -11.62 -11.72 -10.81
N PRO A 7 -11.36 -10.83 -9.85
CA PRO A 7 -11.24 -11.18 -8.43
C PRO A 7 -12.40 -12.01 -7.89
N THR A 8 -13.63 -11.72 -8.30
CA THR A 8 -14.83 -12.42 -7.83
C THR A 8 -15.02 -13.82 -8.43
N GLU A 9 -14.32 -14.14 -9.53
CA GLU A 9 -14.38 -15.43 -10.19
C GLU A 9 -13.41 -16.47 -9.61
N ILE A 10 -12.47 -16.03 -8.76
CA ILE A 10 -11.43 -16.92 -8.22
C ILE A 10 -11.82 -17.34 -6.80
N ASP A 11 -12.24 -18.60 -6.68
CA ASP A 11 -12.64 -19.25 -5.44
C ASP A 11 -11.78 -20.47 -5.06
N GLU A 12 -10.71 -20.72 -5.82
CA GLU A 12 -9.79 -21.83 -5.54
C GLU A 12 -8.99 -21.59 -4.28
N GLU A 13 -8.92 -22.59 -3.42
CA GLU A 13 -8.15 -22.59 -2.18
C GLU A 13 -6.67 -22.24 -2.43
N GLY A 14 -6.13 -21.33 -1.64
CA GLY A 14 -4.75 -20.86 -1.75
C GLY A 14 -4.54 -19.69 -2.73
N TRP A 15 -5.53 -19.37 -3.55
CA TRP A 15 -5.47 -18.20 -4.44
C TRP A 15 -6.06 -16.95 -3.79
N HIS A 16 -5.45 -16.48 -2.72
CA HIS A 16 -6.00 -15.38 -1.93
C HIS A 16 -5.85 -14.00 -2.56
N TRP A 17 -4.89 -13.83 -3.47
CA TRP A 17 -4.53 -12.53 -4.05
C TRP A 17 -4.31 -12.62 -5.56
N LEU A 18 -4.86 -11.67 -6.30
CA LEU A 18 -4.34 -11.28 -7.61
C LEU A 18 -3.35 -10.13 -7.43
N ARG A 19 -2.32 -10.08 -8.26
CA ARG A 19 -1.32 -9.01 -8.25
C ARG A 19 -0.93 -8.61 -9.65
N VAL A 20 -0.81 -7.32 -9.86
CA VAL A 20 -0.27 -6.70 -11.07
C VAL A 20 0.89 -5.80 -10.69
N LYS A 21 1.94 -5.82 -11.50
CA LYS A 21 3.13 -5.03 -11.27
C LYS A 21 3.68 -4.47 -12.57
N HIS A 22 4.14 -3.23 -12.56
CA HIS A 22 4.81 -2.63 -13.68
C HIS A 22 6.22 -3.23 -13.83
N VAL A 23 6.40 -4.11 -14.85
CA VAL A 23 7.62 -4.94 -14.98
C VAL A 23 8.73 -4.32 -15.85
N THR A 24 8.42 -3.29 -16.63
CA THR A 24 9.37 -2.66 -17.56
C THR A 24 10.11 -1.46 -16.98
N GLY A 25 10.03 -1.28 -15.69
CA GLY A 25 10.49 -0.10 -15.00
C GLY A 25 9.35 0.90 -14.81
N PHE A 26 9.35 1.58 -13.71
CA PHE A 26 8.35 2.59 -13.43
C PHE A 26 8.68 3.84 -14.23
N PRO A 27 7.85 4.25 -15.22
CA PRO A 27 8.20 5.34 -16.14
C PRO A 27 8.32 6.70 -15.45
N ARG A 28 7.74 6.84 -14.26
CA ARG A 28 8.00 7.97 -13.39
C ARG A 28 9.13 7.57 -12.45
N GLN A 29 10.30 8.09 -12.72
CA GLN A 29 11.37 7.99 -11.75
C GLN A 29 11.00 8.85 -10.55
N VAL A 30 10.61 8.20 -9.50
CA VAL A 30 10.33 8.88 -8.25
C VAL A 30 11.62 9.46 -7.70
N ARG A 31 12.73 8.71 -7.79
CA ARG A 31 14.10 9.17 -7.49
C ARG A 31 15.13 8.30 -8.20
N ASP A 32 16.31 8.86 -8.47
CA ASP A 32 17.44 8.10 -8.98
C ASP A 32 17.81 6.93 -8.04
N GLY A 33 18.05 5.77 -8.62
CA GLY A 33 18.38 4.55 -7.87
C GLY A 33 17.18 3.80 -7.32
N TYR A 34 15.98 4.20 -7.66
CA TYR A 34 14.76 3.56 -7.26
C TYR A 34 14.34 2.49 -8.26
N PHE A 35 14.25 1.25 -7.83
CA PHE A 35 13.88 0.13 -8.70
C PHE A 35 12.50 -0.40 -8.33
N PRO A 36 11.58 -0.54 -9.29
CA PRO A 36 10.21 -1.00 -9.05
C PRO A 36 10.13 -2.53 -8.98
N ASN A 37 11.06 -3.20 -8.36
CA ASN A 37 11.01 -4.63 -8.08
C ASN A 37 11.14 -4.87 -6.58
N HIS A 38 10.92 -6.10 -6.15
CA HIS A 38 10.78 -6.43 -4.73
C HIS A 38 11.95 -5.99 -3.85
N ASP A 39 13.13 -5.91 -4.45
CA ASP A 39 14.30 -5.34 -3.79
C ASP A 39 14.27 -3.82 -3.93
N VAL A 40 13.29 -3.21 -3.28
CA VAL A 40 13.21 -1.76 -3.19
C VAL A 40 14.43 -1.29 -2.44
N THR A 41 15.44 -0.90 -3.21
CA THR A 41 16.65 -0.36 -2.61
C THR A 41 16.38 1.04 -2.10
N ARG A 42 16.96 1.34 -0.96
CA ARG A 42 16.96 2.68 -0.40
C ARG A 42 17.45 3.67 -1.46
N PRO A 43 16.67 4.70 -1.80
CA PRO A 43 17.18 5.76 -2.65
C PRO A 43 18.45 6.35 -2.03
N ALA A 44 19.47 6.57 -2.82
CA ALA A 44 20.75 7.06 -2.32
C ALA A 44 20.63 8.39 -1.56
N ALA A 45 19.59 9.17 -1.87
CA ALA A 45 19.29 10.46 -1.24
C ALA A 45 18.35 10.38 -0.03
N THR A 46 17.80 9.21 0.32
CA THR A 46 16.89 9.10 1.46
C THR A 46 17.68 9.01 2.76
N THR A 47 17.50 9.98 3.63
CA THR A 47 18.24 10.14 4.88
C THR A 47 17.25 10.30 6.04
N GLU A 48 17.77 10.43 7.25
CA GLU A 48 16.96 10.74 8.43
C GLU A 48 16.24 12.11 8.33
N ALA A 49 16.78 13.03 7.54
CA ALA A 49 16.12 14.32 7.29
C ALA A 49 14.85 14.21 6.42
N ASP A 50 14.69 13.09 5.70
CA ASP A 50 13.50 12.81 4.87
C ASP A 50 12.39 12.09 5.65
N LEU A 51 12.55 11.87 6.96
CA LEU A 51 11.53 11.23 7.79
C LEU A 51 10.21 12.02 7.70
N PRO A 52 9.09 11.36 7.38
CA PRO A 52 7.80 12.04 7.33
C PRO A 52 7.43 12.62 8.69
N GLU A 53 6.90 13.84 8.70
CA GLU A 53 6.33 14.39 9.91
C GLU A 53 5.22 13.52 10.48
N VAL A 54 5.20 13.39 11.81
CA VAL A 54 4.08 12.76 12.52
C VAL A 54 3.02 13.81 12.69
N GLU A 55 1.96 13.74 11.89
CA GLU A 55 0.86 14.72 11.90
C GLU A 55 0.10 14.62 13.25
N ARG A 56 0.18 15.67 14.07
CA ARG A 56 -0.44 15.72 15.40
C ARG A 56 -1.96 15.53 15.40
N GLU A 57 -2.64 16.03 14.37
CA GLU A 57 -4.09 15.88 14.23
C GLU A 57 -4.52 14.43 14.01
N ARG A 58 -3.57 13.53 13.71
CA ARG A 58 -3.80 12.12 13.44
C ARG A 58 -3.22 11.18 14.50
N GLU A 59 -2.73 11.70 15.61
CA GLU A 59 -2.19 10.89 16.71
C GLU A 59 -3.19 9.81 17.18
N ALA A 60 -4.48 10.09 17.14
CA ALA A 60 -5.54 9.13 17.51
C ALA A 60 -5.65 7.93 16.54
N SER A 61 -5.09 8.02 15.34
CA SER A 61 -5.09 6.93 14.36
C SER A 61 -3.73 6.23 14.24
N LEU A 62 -2.71 6.73 14.95
CA LEU A 62 -1.42 6.06 15.06
C LEU A 62 -1.49 4.98 16.12
N PRO A 63 -0.91 3.80 15.87
CA PRO A 63 -0.94 2.69 16.82
C PRO A 63 -0.05 2.91 18.05
N ALA A 64 0.85 3.89 18.00
CA ALA A 64 1.83 4.18 19.03
C ALA A 64 2.07 5.68 19.14
N ASP A 65 2.81 6.07 20.18
CA ASP A 65 3.25 7.46 20.35
C ASP A 65 4.17 7.91 19.19
N PRO A 66 4.30 9.24 18.96
CA PRO A 66 5.07 9.77 17.83
C PRO A 66 6.53 9.35 17.80
N GLU A 67 7.16 9.10 18.95
CA GLU A 67 8.56 8.68 19.02
C GLU A 67 8.71 7.24 18.53
N THR A 68 7.83 6.34 18.95
CA THR A 68 7.78 4.96 18.46
C THR A 68 7.55 4.91 16.94
N VAL A 69 6.68 5.77 16.41
CA VAL A 69 6.47 5.86 14.95
C VAL A 69 7.75 6.28 14.23
N ARG A 70 8.50 7.26 14.77
CA ARG A 70 9.79 7.68 14.21
C ARG A 70 10.86 6.59 14.29
N ASP A 71 10.87 5.80 15.34
CA ASP A 71 11.78 4.65 15.46
C ASP A 71 11.48 3.58 14.43
N VAL A 72 10.20 3.34 14.11
CA VAL A 72 9.81 2.45 13.02
C VAL A 72 10.20 3.04 11.66
N ASP A 73 10.06 4.34 11.45
CA ASP A 73 10.52 5.01 10.23
C ASP A 73 12.06 4.89 10.08
N ARG A 74 12.84 5.03 11.17
CA ARG A 74 14.30 4.78 11.14
C ARG A 74 14.62 3.33 10.78
N LEU A 75 13.90 2.38 11.38
CA LEU A 75 14.03 0.97 11.02
C LEU A 75 13.75 0.73 9.53
N ALA A 76 12.74 1.37 8.95
CA ALA A 76 12.46 1.30 7.53
C ALA A 76 13.63 1.81 6.68
N LEU A 77 14.29 2.89 7.11
CA LEU A 77 15.50 3.39 6.46
C LEU A 77 16.67 2.41 6.55
N GLU A 78 16.92 1.86 7.73
CA GLU A 78 18.03 0.92 7.98
C GLU A 78 17.85 -0.38 7.20
N THR A 79 16.62 -0.90 7.15
CA THR A 79 16.29 -2.16 6.47
C THR A 79 15.96 -1.98 4.99
N THR A 80 15.89 -0.74 4.52
CA THR A 80 15.43 -0.39 3.15
C THR A 80 13.99 -0.82 2.83
N TYR A 81 13.16 -1.05 3.86
CA TYR A 81 11.78 -1.50 3.71
C TYR A 81 10.85 -0.28 3.60
N LEU A 82 10.96 0.44 2.48
CA LEU A 82 10.35 1.76 2.28
C LEU A 82 8.99 1.74 1.59
N SER A 83 8.56 0.60 1.03
CA SER A 83 7.27 0.52 0.35
C SER A 83 6.09 0.67 1.32
N GLY A 84 4.96 1.03 0.77
CA GLY A 84 3.69 1.12 1.49
C GLY A 84 2.52 1.10 0.52
N LYS A 85 1.30 1.11 1.05
CA LYS A 85 0.08 0.94 0.24
C LYS A 85 -1.09 1.73 0.76
N TRP A 86 -1.89 2.25 -0.17
CA TRP A 86 -3.27 2.65 0.08
C TRP A 86 -4.16 1.41 0.16
N LEU A 87 -5.09 1.40 1.13
CA LEU A 87 -6.07 0.34 1.33
C LEU A 87 -7.44 0.85 0.90
N VAL A 88 -8.01 0.20 -0.11
CA VAL A 88 -9.33 0.50 -0.65
C VAL A 88 -10.21 -0.72 -0.46
N GLU A 89 -11.33 -0.59 0.24
CA GLU A 89 -12.31 -1.64 0.42
C GLU A 89 -13.40 -1.51 -0.65
N ARG A 90 -13.78 -2.61 -1.29
CA ARG A 90 -14.81 -2.64 -2.34
C ARG A 90 -15.69 -3.87 -2.20
N PRO A 91 -17.01 -3.69 -2.26
CA PRO A 91 -17.93 -4.82 -2.30
C PRO A 91 -17.76 -5.62 -3.59
N ALA A 92 -18.20 -6.88 -3.58
CA ALA A 92 -18.05 -7.80 -4.71
C ALA A 92 -18.68 -7.27 -6.01
N GLU A 93 -19.72 -6.45 -5.89
CA GLU A 93 -20.45 -5.88 -7.04
C GLU A 93 -19.63 -4.86 -7.84
N THR A 94 -18.60 -4.26 -7.24
CA THR A 94 -17.83 -3.17 -7.86
C THR A 94 -16.33 -3.45 -7.93
N VAL A 95 -15.82 -4.46 -7.21
CA VAL A 95 -14.38 -4.71 -7.13
C VAL A 95 -13.76 -5.07 -8.49
N ASP A 96 -14.46 -5.81 -9.33
CA ASP A 96 -13.94 -6.26 -10.62
C ASP A 96 -13.69 -5.08 -11.55
N GLU A 97 -14.62 -4.12 -11.63
CA GLU A 97 -14.48 -2.90 -12.41
C GLU A 97 -13.32 -2.03 -11.89
N VAL A 98 -13.25 -1.85 -10.58
CA VAL A 98 -12.16 -1.08 -9.95
C VAL A 98 -10.80 -1.75 -10.17
N TRP A 99 -10.75 -3.09 -10.09
CA TRP A 99 -9.52 -3.83 -10.32
C TRP A 99 -9.04 -3.73 -11.76
N GLU A 100 -9.92 -3.84 -12.75
CA GLU A 100 -9.59 -3.68 -14.16
C GLU A 100 -8.97 -2.30 -14.42
N ALA A 101 -9.60 -1.24 -13.92
CA ALA A 101 -9.07 0.12 -14.04
C ALA A 101 -7.72 0.31 -13.33
N VAL A 102 -7.50 -0.34 -12.20
CA VAL A 102 -6.20 -0.34 -11.49
C VAL A 102 -5.14 -1.08 -12.31
N VAL A 103 -5.48 -2.20 -12.94
CA VAL A 103 -4.58 -2.96 -13.83
C VAL A 103 -4.14 -2.09 -15.01
N ASP A 104 -5.07 -1.36 -15.62
CA ASP A 104 -4.77 -0.45 -16.73
C ASP A 104 -3.81 0.68 -16.28
N ASP A 105 -4.01 1.23 -15.11
CA ASP A 105 -3.12 2.25 -14.54
C ASP A 105 -1.73 1.71 -14.21
N VAL A 106 -1.62 0.46 -13.76
CA VAL A 106 -0.31 -0.19 -13.59
C VAL A 106 0.36 -0.42 -14.96
N ALA A 107 -0.39 -0.86 -15.97
CA ALA A 107 0.12 -1.05 -17.32
C ALA A 107 0.60 0.28 -17.95
N ALA A 108 -0.13 1.37 -17.70
CA ALA A 108 0.22 2.72 -18.13
C ALA A 108 1.39 3.35 -17.33
N GLY A 109 1.82 2.71 -16.22
CA GLY A 109 2.85 3.24 -15.32
C GLY A 109 2.37 4.39 -14.44
N GLU A 110 1.07 4.53 -14.25
CA GLU A 110 0.49 5.46 -13.29
C GLU A 110 0.57 4.92 -11.86
N PHE A 111 0.44 3.60 -11.70
CA PHE A 111 0.71 2.90 -10.46
C PHE A 111 1.92 1.97 -10.62
N TRP A 112 2.63 1.75 -9.54
CA TRP A 112 3.79 0.87 -9.51
C TRP A 112 3.41 -0.60 -9.38
N ASP A 113 2.55 -0.92 -8.42
CA ASP A 113 2.20 -2.28 -8.01
C ASP A 113 0.83 -2.24 -7.35
N ALA A 114 0.01 -3.27 -7.59
CA ALA A 114 -1.27 -3.40 -6.94
C ALA A 114 -1.62 -4.87 -6.71
N LYS A 115 -2.43 -5.13 -5.67
CA LYS A 115 -3.03 -6.45 -5.45
C LYS A 115 -4.46 -6.31 -4.95
N VAL A 116 -5.25 -7.33 -5.19
CA VAL A 116 -6.64 -7.41 -4.73
C VAL A 116 -6.92 -8.80 -4.15
N THR A 117 -7.74 -8.86 -3.10
CA THR A 117 -8.24 -10.14 -2.60
C THR A 117 -9.17 -10.79 -3.63
N THR A 118 -8.96 -12.07 -3.87
CA THR A 118 -9.93 -12.89 -4.61
C THR A 118 -11.15 -13.22 -3.74
N ARG A 119 -12.16 -13.89 -4.30
CA ARG A 119 -13.26 -14.45 -3.50
C ARG A 119 -12.72 -15.37 -2.42
N ALA A 120 -11.87 -16.33 -2.79
CA ALA A 120 -11.24 -17.24 -1.84
C ALA A 120 -10.45 -16.50 -0.74
N GLY A 121 -9.72 -15.44 -1.12
CA GLY A 121 -8.97 -14.64 -0.16
C GLY A 121 -9.87 -13.88 0.81
N ARG A 122 -10.91 -13.21 0.30
CA ARG A 122 -11.87 -12.49 1.13
C ARG A 122 -12.54 -13.44 2.15
N GLU A 123 -12.98 -14.60 1.69
CA GLU A 123 -13.62 -15.60 2.55
C GLU A 123 -12.64 -16.18 3.59
N ALA A 124 -11.40 -16.49 3.19
CA ALA A 124 -10.37 -17.01 4.07
C ALA A 124 -9.97 -16.00 5.18
N PHE A 125 -10.01 -14.70 4.88
CA PHE A 125 -9.72 -13.64 5.85
C PHE A 125 -10.95 -13.22 6.67
N GLY A 126 -12.14 -13.75 6.37
CA GLY A 126 -13.38 -13.40 7.06
C GLY A 126 -13.87 -11.98 6.78
N GLU A 127 -13.49 -11.42 5.65
CA GLU A 127 -13.82 -10.05 5.27
C GLU A 127 -15.14 -9.98 4.47
N THR A 128 -15.87 -8.89 4.64
CA THR A 128 -17.10 -8.62 3.89
C THR A 128 -16.78 -8.11 2.50
N ASP A 129 -15.82 -7.20 2.42
CA ASP A 129 -15.42 -6.50 1.20
C ASP A 129 -14.07 -7.04 0.69
N HIS A 130 -13.82 -6.82 -0.59
CA HIS A 130 -12.52 -7.06 -1.17
C HIS A 130 -11.55 -5.92 -0.83
N ALA A 131 -10.31 -6.25 -0.50
CA ALA A 131 -9.23 -5.29 -0.30
C ALA A 131 -8.45 -5.08 -1.59
N VAL A 132 -8.48 -3.87 -2.15
CA VAL A 132 -7.61 -3.43 -3.24
C VAL A 132 -6.47 -2.63 -2.63
N LEU A 133 -5.24 -3.08 -2.83
CA LEU A 133 -4.04 -2.46 -2.27
C LEU A 133 -3.21 -1.87 -3.41
N VAL A 134 -3.00 -0.55 -3.38
CA VAL A 134 -2.19 0.17 -4.38
C VAL A 134 -0.91 0.67 -3.72
N PHE A 135 0.22 0.12 -4.17
CA PHE A 135 1.51 0.34 -3.53
C PHE A 135 2.25 1.55 -4.11
N THR A 136 3.01 2.22 -3.24
CA THR A 136 4.08 3.13 -3.64
C THR A 136 5.43 2.57 -3.20
N PRO A 137 6.49 2.83 -3.95
CA PRO A 137 7.79 2.27 -3.65
C PRO A 137 8.48 2.90 -2.43
N ASN A 138 8.14 4.14 -2.08
CA ASN A 138 8.74 4.84 -0.94
C ASN A 138 7.72 5.74 -0.24
N TYR A 139 7.33 5.37 0.98
CA TYR A 139 6.37 6.19 1.72
C TYR A 139 6.97 7.49 2.29
N PHE A 140 8.29 7.68 2.22
CA PHE A 140 8.94 8.95 2.53
C PHE A 140 8.80 9.96 1.37
N ASP A 141 8.52 9.48 0.15
CA ASP A 141 8.16 10.35 -0.95
C ASP A 141 6.68 10.71 -0.88
N ARG A 142 6.38 11.70 -0.03
CA ARG A 142 5.01 12.15 0.19
C ARG A 142 4.33 12.60 -1.10
N ALA A 143 5.08 13.19 -2.02
CA ALA A 143 4.54 13.66 -3.28
C ALA A 143 3.98 12.50 -4.13
N ASP A 144 4.67 11.34 -4.15
CA ASP A 144 4.19 10.15 -4.84
C ASP A 144 3.02 9.49 -4.10
N VAL A 145 3.08 9.39 -2.78
CA VAL A 145 1.97 8.89 -1.95
C VAL A 145 0.69 9.69 -2.23
N ASP A 146 0.78 11.03 -2.23
CA ASP A 146 -0.37 11.91 -2.47
C ASP A 146 -0.82 11.90 -3.94
N ARG A 147 0.10 11.70 -4.89
CA ARG A 147 -0.22 11.52 -6.31
C ARG A 147 -1.10 10.28 -6.53
N VAL A 148 -0.70 9.15 -5.96
CA VAL A 148 -1.49 7.91 -6.03
C VAL A 148 -2.85 8.09 -5.37
N ARG A 149 -2.90 8.74 -4.21
CA ARG A 149 -4.18 9.05 -3.54
C ARG A 149 -5.12 9.90 -4.40
N ARG A 150 -4.57 10.95 -5.03
CA ARG A 150 -5.33 11.82 -5.91
C ARG A 150 -5.90 11.05 -7.10
N ARG A 151 -5.10 10.20 -7.73
CA ARG A 151 -5.55 9.38 -8.85
C ARG A 151 -6.65 8.40 -8.46
N LEU A 152 -6.53 7.75 -7.31
CA LEU A 152 -7.59 6.91 -6.75
C LEU A 152 -8.90 7.68 -6.58
N ARG A 153 -8.82 8.96 -6.15
CA ARG A 153 -10.01 9.80 -5.98
C ARG A 153 -10.60 10.25 -7.31
N GLU A 154 -9.78 10.76 -8.22
CA GLU A 154 -10.23 11.44 -9.44
C GLU A 154 -10.61 10.46 -10.56
N VAL A 155 -9.93 9.32 -10.65
CA VAL A 155 -10.09 8.35 -11.73
C VAL A 155 -10.89 7.13 -11.29
N HIS A 156 -10.61 6.62 -10.09
CA HIS A 156 -11.24 5.39 -9.59
C HIS A 156 -12.41 5.63 -8.62
N GLY A 157 -12.83 6.89 -8.43
CA GLY A 157 -14.00 7.25 -7.63
C GLY A 157 -13.87 6.93 -6.13
N VAL A 158 -12.64 6.76 -5.62
CA VAL A 158 -12.38 6.51 -4.20
C VAL A 158 -12.46 7.82 -3.43
N THR A 159 -13.67 8.30 -3.16
CA THR A 159 -13.90 9.62 -2.53
C THR A 159 -13.88 9.59 -1.01
N GLU A 160 -14.15 8.43 -0.42
CA GLU A 160 -14.08 8.19 1.03
C GLU A 160 -12.64 8.32 1.56
N ALA A 161 -12.51 8.59 2.85
CA ALA A 161 -11.22 8.61 3.51
C ALA A 161 -10.65 7.19 3.60
N ILE A 162 -9.47 6.97 3.04
CA ILE A 162 -8.75 5.70 3.07
C ILE A 162 -7.44 5.81 3.85
N ARG A 163 -6.87 4.66 4.19
CA ARG A 163 -5.65 4.55 5.01
C ARG A 163 -4.45 4.16 4.14
N TYR A 164 -3.32 4.77 4.44
CA TYR A 164 -2.02 4.38 3.90
C TYR A 164 -1.20 3.68 4.97
N ARG A 165 -0.74 2.47 4.68
CA ARG A 165 0.07 1.67 5.59
C ARG A 165 1.44 1.38 4.98
N PRO A 166 2.55 1.83 5.62
CA PRO A 166 3.89 1.37 5.28
C PRO A 166 4.01 -0.14 5.44
N ASP A 167 4.77 -0.79 4.56
CA ASP A 167 4.96 -2.23 4.63
C ASP A 167 5.80 -2.65 5.85
N VAL A 168 6.69 -1.79 6.33
CA VAL A 168 7.44 -1.99 7.57
C VAL A 168 6.52 -2.24 8.78
N TYR A 169 5.29 -1.70 8.76
CA TYR A 169 4.30 -1.93 9.82
C TYR A 169 3.78 -3.37 9.88
N THR A 170 3.98 -4.15 8.83
CA THR A 170 3.55 -5.55 8.74
C THR A 170 4.69 -6.55 8.91
N LEU A 171 5.90 -6.08 9.26
CA LEU A 171 7.01 -6.98 9.58
C LEU A 171 6.80 -7.65 10.94
N ASP A 172 7.15 -8.93 11.01
CA ASP A 172 7.16 -9.67 12.26
C ASP A 172 8.01 -8.93 13.31
N GLY A 173 7.52 -8.83 14.53
CA GLY A 173 8.16 -8.12 15.63
C GLY A 173 7.94 -6.60 15.65
N VAL A 174 7.77 -5.93 14.50
CA VAL A 174 7.39 -4.51 14.48
C VAL A 174 5.93 -4.33 14.84
N HIS A 175 5.10 -5.19 14.27
CA HIS A 175 3.65 -5.17 14.45
C HIS A 175 3.25 -5.43 15.90
N GLU A 176 3.70 -6.51 16.49
CA GLU A 176 3.29 -6.95 17.82
C GLU A 176 4.02 -6.23 18.95
N GLU A 177 5.34 -6.02 18.81
CA GLU A 177 6.18 -5.53 19.88
C GLU A 177 6.24 -4.01 19.96
N ARG A 178 6.14 -3.29 18.83
CA ARG A 178 6.33 -1.85 18.77
C ARG A 178 5.04 -1.07 18.55
N LEU A 179 4.14 -1.55 17.70
CA LEU A 179 2.91 -0.84 17.34
C LEU A 179 1.71 -1.20 18.23
N GLY A 180 1.84 -2.24 19.07
CA GLY A 180 0.84 -2.64 20.05
C GLY A 180 -0.47 -3.19 19.45
N PRO A 181 -1.51 -3.40 20.27
CA PRO A 181 -2.74 -4.10 19.87
C PRO A 181 -3.60 -3.37 18.83
N LEU A 182 -3.29 -2.11 18.49
CA LEU A 182 -3.97 -1.38 17.40
C LEU A 182 -3.45 -1.76 16.01
N ALA A 183 -2.49 -2.66 15.96
CA ALA A 183 -1.75 -2.97 14.75
C ALA A 183 -2.57 -3.68 13.68
N ASP A 184 -3.61 -4.42 14.00
CA ASP A 184 -4.22 -5.32 13.04
C ASP A 184 -4.89 -4.66 11.86
N SER A 185 -5.78 -3.74 12.03
CA SER A 185 -6.45 -3.12 10.88
C SER A 185 -6.37 -1.60 10.87
N ALA A 186 -6.14 -1.00 12.00
CA ALA A 186 -6.21 0.45 12.17
C ALA A 186 -4.88 1.19 12.00
N ALA A 187 -3.74 0.47 12.06
CA ALA A 187 -2.43 1.08 11.93
C ALA A 187 -2.21 1.71 10.56
N SER A 188 -2.14 3.02 10.51
CA SER A 188 -1.89 3.77 9.28
C SER A 188 -0.93 4.92 9.55
N ARG A 189 -0.10 5.26 8.54
CA ARG A 189 0.82 6.40 8.61
C ARG A 189 0.15 7.68 8.12
N PHE A 190 -0.71 7.53 7.10
CA PHE A 190 -1.48 8.62 6.53
C PHE A 190 -2.94 8.22 6.37
N ARG A 191 -3.82 9.20 6.40
CA ARG A 191 -5.23 9.06 6.08
C ARG A 191 -5.68 10.25 5.23
N ALA A 192 -6.34 10.00 4.13
CA ALA A 192 -6.81 11.06 3.23
C ALA A 192 -8.09 10.65 2.50
#